data_e689774bb81b63b466f0ade9102c203e
#
_entry.id   e689774bb81b63b466f0ade9102c203e
#
_cell.length_a   1.000
_cell.length_b   1.000
_cell.length_c   1.000
_cell.angle_alpha   90.00
_cell.angle_beta   90.00
_cell.angle_gamma   90.00
#
_symmetry.space_group_name_H-M   'P 1'
#
loop_
_entity.id
_entity.type
_entity.pdbx_description
1 polymer ?
#
loop_
_entity_poly.entity_id
_entity_poly.type
_entity_poly.pdbx_seq_one_letter_code
_entity_poly.pdbx_strand_id
1 'polypeptide(L)'
;IDGTERVLALDENTGEVLWSHTWRTSYRMLMASYAIGPRATPTVDDDRVYVLGATGILLCLDVESGAVRWQRDYARDYGTSVPTWGITSAPLVDGARLIAVVGAESDGMVLAFDKYTGDEQWRSVKVAGEMGYSQLVIYDAGGVRQLIVWHASALVSLDPDTGNIYWEQPVDVGAGMAIATPVKGGDYLLVSQLYNGSTMMRLNPDRPTATILWQGQSRNPDQPEGLHATIGSPIIIDDFLYGLGVNGEIRGLDAKSGARIWEDIEMNAEARAQWGVVRWGTAFMVRQGDRYFMNSDEGNLIIARFTPSGYEELSRTSLIEPTASAGFGATRLYDRLVNWSHPAYANRHIVHRNDREIIRASLAAADYQ
;
A
#
# COMPACT_ATOMS: atom_id res chain seq x y z
N ILE A 1 -23.78 -4.82 6.52
CA ILE A 1 -23.94 -5.87 5.50
C ILE A 1 -23.11 -7.05 5.95
N ASP A 2 -23.72 -8.23 6.04
CA ASP A 2 -23.03 -9.48 6.24
C ASP A 2 -22.64 -10.04 4.87
N GLY A 3 -21.45 -10.59 4.75
CA GLY A 3 -20.88 -11.05 3.51
C GLY A 3 -19.96 -12.24 3.66
N THR A 4 -19.32 -12.60 2.57
CA THR A 4 -18.32 -13.66 2.50
C THR A 4 -17.09 -13.11 1.81
N GLU A 5 -15.94 -13.21 2.46
CA GLU A 5 -14.66 -13.02 1.82
C GLU A 5 -14.16 -14.33 1.23
N ARG A 6 -13.35 -14.24 0.19
CA ARG A 6 -12.86 -15.39 -0.55
C ARG A 6 -11.45 -15.16 -1.05
N VAL A 7 -10.62 -16.18 -0.95
CA VAL A 7 -9.35 -16.29 -1.65
C VAL A 7 -9.45 -17.40 -2.70
N LEU A 8 -8.80 -17.18 -3.84
CA LEU A 8 -8.76 -18.10 -4.97
C LEU A 8 -7.32 -18.37 -5.36
N ALA A 9 -7.02 -19.61 -5.71
CA ALA A 9 -5.88 -19.93 -6.54
C ALA A 9 -6.37 -20.21 -7.96
N LEU A 10 -5.70 -19.61 -8.92
CA LEU A 10 -6.02 -19.73 -10.34
C LEU A 10 -4.84 -20.33 -11.07
N ASP A 11 -5.10 -21.18 -12.07
CA ASP A 11 -4.09 -21.55 -13.04
C ASP A 11 -3.62 -20.32 -13.81
N GLU A 12 -2.32 -20.10 -13.87
CA GLU A 12 -1.73 -18.90 -14.45
C GLU A 12 -2.06 -18.75 -15.95
N ASN A 13 -2.20 -19.85 -16.68
CA ASN A 13 -2.35 -19.82 -18.12
C ASN A 13 -3.81 -19.85 -18.58
N THR A 14 -4.67 -20.54 -17.82
CA THR A 14 -6.07 -20.75 -18.20
C THR A 14 -7.04 -19.87 -17.41
N GLY A 15 -6.64 -19.40 -16.22
CA GLY A 15 -7.51 -18.69 -15.28
C GLY A 15 -8.51 -19.61 -14.57
N GLU A 16 -8.41 -20.94 -14.74
CA GLU A 16 -9.26 -21.89 -14.05
C GLU A 16 -9.02 -21.87 -12.54
N VAL A 17 -10.09 -22.00 -11.75
CA VAL A 17 -9.99 -22.04 -10.30
C VAL A 17 -9.45 -23.39 -9.87
N LEU A 18 -8.23 -23.41 -9.32
CA LEU A 18 -7.60 -24.59 -8.76
C LEU A 18 -8.20 -24.95 -7.40
N TRP A 19 -8.37 -23.95 -6.54
CA TRP A 19 -9.09 -24.07 -5.28
C TRP A 19 -9.66 -22.74 -4.82
N SER A 20 -10.59 -22.80 -3.85
CA SER A 20 -11.23 -21.63 -3.26
C SER A 20 -11.44 -21.86 -1.76
N HIS A 21 -11.08 -20.86 -0.94
CA HIS A 21 -11.40 -20.83 0.48
C HIS A 21 -12.25 -19.62 0.81
N THR A 22 -13.28 -19.78 1.64
CA THR A 22 -14.25 -18.72 1.98
C THR A 22 -14.51 -18.66 3.48
N TRP A 23 -14.74 -17.46 4.00
CA TRP A 23 -15.19 -17.27 5.38
C TRP A 23 -16.25 -16.17 5.46
N ARG A 24 -17.09 -16.24 6.50
CA ARG A 24 -18.09 -15.22 6.75
C ARG A 24 -17.46 -14.00 7.42
N THR A 25 -17.94 -12.82 7.07
CA THR A 25 -17.50 -11.56 7.64
C THR A 25 -18.67 -10.57 7.73
N SER A 26 -18.54 -9.55 8.58
CA SER A 26 -19.52 -8.50 8.70
C SER A 26 -18.88 -7.15 8.45
N TYR A 27 -19.37 -6.46 7.43
CA TYR A 27 -18.90 -5.14 7.05
C TYR A 27 -19.67 -3.98 7.70
N ARG A 28 -20.46 -4.25 8.75
CA ARG A 28 -21.34 -3.25 9.39
C ARG A 28 -20.58 -2.07 9.99
N MET A 29 -19.33 -2.29 10.40
CA MET A 29 -18.47 -1.28 11.01
C MET A 29 -17.57 -0.59 9.99
N LEU A 30 -17.51 -1.04 8.75
CA LEU A 30 -16.67 -0.45 7.72
C LEU A 30 -17.40 0.67 6.99
N MET A 31 -16.61 1.63 6.48
CA MET A 31 -17.12 2.72 5.64
C MET A 31 -17.75 2.14 4.36
N ALA A 32 -19.08 2.28 4.25
CA ALA A 32 -19.86 1.68 3.17
C ALA A 32 -19.79 2.46 1.83
N SER A 33 -19.14 3.63 1.82
CA SER A 33 -19.09 4.51 0.64
C SER A 33 -18.13 4.06 -0.46
N TYR A 34 -17.31 3.06 -0.18
CA TYR A 34 -16.33 2.49 -1.11
C TYR A 34 -16.55 1.00 -1.30
N ALA A 35 -15.86 0.41 -2.27
CA ALA A 35 -15.91 -1.02 -2.53
C ALA A 35 -15.66 -1.82 -1.24
N ILE A 36 -16.56 -2.73 -0.93
CA ILE A 36 -16.51 -3.61 0.23
C ILE A 36 -15.74 -4.87 -0.17
N GLY A 37 -14.80 -5.32 0.65
CA GLY A 37 -14.04 -6.55 0.40
C GLY A 37 -12.68 -6.56 1.07
N PRO A 38 -11.92 -7.67 0.93
CA PRO A 38 -10.53 -7.76 1.40
C PRO A 38 -9.66 -6.67 0.76
N ARG A 39 -8.76 -6.11 1.55
CA ARG A 39 -7.88 -5.02 1.12
C ARG A 39 -6.41 -5.40 1.15
N ALA A 40 -6.05 -6.40 1.99
CA ALA A 40 -4.70 -6.91 2.07
C ALA A 40 -4.41 -7.88 0.93
N THR A 41 -3.23 -7.77 0.33
CA THR A 41 -2.75 -8.74 -0.66
C THR A 41 -2.34 -10.04 0.04
N PRO A 42 -2.72 -11.22 -0.48
CA PRO A 42 -2.22 -12.48 0.03
C PRO A 42 -0.68 -12.58 -0.10
N THR A 43 -0.02 -13.09 0.93
CA THR A 43 1.43 -13.35 0.90
C THR A 43 1.68 -14.83 0.72
N VAL A 44 2.42 -15.19 -0.32
CA VAL A 44 2.80 -16.58 -0.63
C VAL A 44 4.24 -16.81 -0.23
N ASP A 45 4.49 -17.88 0.52
CA ASP A 45 5.81 -18.28 0.97
C ASP A 45 5.90 -19.82 1.00
N ASP A 46 6.74 -20.39 0.16
CA ASP A 46 6.89 -21.81 -0.04
C ASP A 46 5.54 -22.54 -0.25
N ASP A 47 5.16 -23.40 0.70
CA ASP A 47 3.95 -24.21 0.67
C ASP A 47 2.75 -23.55 1.38
N ARG A 48 2.81 -22.24 1.64
CA ARG A 48 1.80 -21.49 2.42
C ARG A 48 1.32 -20.23 1.72
N VAL A 49 0.05 -19.91 1.99
CA VAL A 49 -0.56 -18.62 1.63
C VAL A 49 -1.12 -17.99 2.91
N TYR A 50 -0.68 -16.78 3.22
CA TYR A 50 -1.21 -15.99 4.34
C TYR A 50 -2.20 -14.96 3.83
N VAL A 51 -3.41 -14.99 4.36
CA VAL A 51 -4.53 -14.16 3.90
C VAL A 51 -5.11 -13.41 5.09
N LEU A 52 -5.31 -12.11 4.92
CA LEU A 52 -5.92 -11.27 5.94
C LEU A 52 -7.21 -10.66 5.41
N GLY A 53 -8.32 -10.97 6.07
CA GLY A 53 -9.63 -10.38 5.80
C GLY A 53 -9.74 -8.95 6.35
N ALA A 54 -10.61 -8.15 5.75
CA ALA A 54 -10.81 -6.74 6.13
C ALA A 54 -11.24 -6.53 7.58
N THR A 55 -11.78 -7.56 8.22
CA THR A 55 -12.27 -7.55 9.61
C THR A 55 -11.34 -8.28 10.60
N GLY A 56 -10.14 -8.72 10.15
CA GLY A 56 -9.11 -9.28 11.02
C GLY A 56 -9.10 -10.80 11.14
N ILE A 57 -9.66 -11.52 10.18
CA ILE A 57 -9.45 -12.98 10.08
C ILE A 57 -8.13 -13.21 9.33
N LEU A 58 -7.12 -13.68 10.03
CA LEU A 58 -5.83 -14.08 9.47
C LEU A 58 -5.81 -15.59 9.30
N LEU A 59 -5.53 -16.04 8.07
CA LEU A 59 -5.48 -17.45 7.69
C LEU A 59 -4.09 -17.79 7.16
N CYS A 60 -3.59 -18.96 7.55
CA CYS A 60 -2.52 -19.66 6.83
C CYS A 60 -3.14 -20.86 6.12
N LEU A 61 -3.02 -20.86 4.81
CA LEU A 61 -3.56 -21.91 3.96
C LEU A 61 -2.42 -22.69 3.31
N ASP A 62 -2.72 -23.93 3.01
CA ASP A 62 -1.89 -24.75 2.13
C ASP A 62 -1.96 -24.23 0.69
N VAL A 63 -0.82 -24.02 0.03
CA VAL A 63 -0.76 -23.39 -1.30
C VAL A 63 -1.36 -24.26 -2.40
N GLU A 64 -1.29 -25.59 -2.26
CA GLU A 64 -1.79 -26.54 -3.28
C GLU A 64 -3.28 -26.80 -3.17
N SER A 65 -3.81 -26.84 -1.92
CA SER A 65 -5.18 -27.27 -1.64
C SER A 65 -6.12 -26.19 -1.12
N GLY A 66 -5.57 -25.07 -0.63
CA GLY A 66 -6.36 -24.04 0.07
C GLY A 66 -6.87 -24.47 1.45
N ALA A 67 -6.42 -25.62 1.97
CA ALA A 67 -6.80 -26.10 3.30
C ALA A 67 -6.21 -25.20 4.40
N VAL A 68 -7.00 -24.91 5.43
CA VAL A 68 -6.55 -24.10 6.58
C VAL A 68 -5.55 -24.91 7.40
N ARG A 69 -4.34 -24.39 7.57
CA ARG A 69 -3.30 -24.92 8.45
C ARG A 69 -3.43 -24.34 9.86
N TRP A 70 -3.66 -23.02 9.96
CA TRP A 70 -3.98 -22.33 11.20
C TRP A 70 -4.71 -21.01 10.91
N GLN A 71 -5.35 -20.44 11.94
CA GLN A 71 -6.04 -19.16 11.86
C GLN A 71 -5.96 -18.35 13.15
N ARG A 72 -6.10 -17.02 13.03
CA ARG A 72 -6.31 -16.08 14.13
C ARG A 72 -7.49 -15.18 13.81
N ASP A 73 -8.24 -14.82 14.83
CA ASP A 73 -9.33 -13.85 14.76
C ASP A 73 -8.93 -12.67 15.65
N TYR A 74 -8.59 -11.53 15.04
CA TYR A 74 -8.02 -10.40 15.77
C TYR A 74 -8.97 -9.83 16.81
N ALA A 75 -10.26 -9.77 16.52
CA ALA A 75 -11.25 -9.29 17.48
C ALA A 75 -11.38 -10.22 18.68
N ARG A 76 -11.48 -11.53 18.43
CA ARG A 76 -11.64 -12.55 19.49
C ARG A 76 -10.35 -12.76 20.29
N ASP A 77 -9.19 -12.85 19.59
CA ASP A 77 -7.94 -13.30 20.19
C ASP A 77 -7.15 -12.14 20.82
N TYR A 78 -7.35 -10.90 20.32
CA TYR A 78 -6.56 -9.73 20.69
C TYR A 78 -7.39 -8.51 21.08
N GLY A 79 -8.71 -8.56 21.03
CA GLY A 79 -9.59 -7.42 21.33
C GLY A 79 -9.53 -6.31 20.28
N THR A 80 -9.06 -6.59 19.07
CA THR A 80 -8.88 -5.61 18.01
C THR A 80 -10.19 -4.94 17.61
N SER A 81 -10.22 -3.60 17.64
CA SER A 81 -11.28 -2.82 17.02
C SER A 81 -10.97 -2.61 15.54
N VAL A 82 -11.90 -3.01 14.67
CA VAL A 82 -11.71 -2.86 13.21
C VAL A 82 -11.73 -1.37 12.86
N PRO A 83 -10.68 -0.85 12.21
CA PRO A 83 -10.62 0.57 11.83
C PRO A 83 -11.64 0.91 10.73
N THR A 84 -11.91 2.20 10.55
CA THR A 84 -12.94 2.72 9.63
C THR A 84 -12.86 2.14 8.22
N TRP A 85 -11.66 1.93 7.69
CA TRP A 85 -11.42 1.40 6.34
C TRP A 85 -11.08 -0.09 6.32
N GLY A 86 -11.21 -0.80 7.45
CA GLY A 86 -10.80 -2.19 7.58
C GLY A 86 -9.30 -2.37 7.77
N ILE A 87 -8.88 -3.61 7.93
CA ILE A 87 -7.46 -3.96 8.09
C ILE A 87 -6.87 -4.20 6.70
N THR A 88 -5.80 -3.50 6.36
CA THR A 88 -5.29 -3.39 4.98
C THR A 88 -3.84 -3.83 4.82
N SER A 89 -3.05 -3.83 5.91
CA SER A 89 -1.64 -4.21 5.84
C SER A 89 -1.50 -5.70 5.58
N ALA A 90 -0.89 -6.07 4.44
CA ALA A 90 -0.62 -7.46 4.12
C ALA A 90 0.34 -8.08 5.15
N PRO A 91 0.16 -9.36 5.52
CA PRO A 91 1.11 -10.05 6.37
C PRO A 91 2.50 -10.10 5.72
N LEU A 92 3.54 -9.79 6.50
CA LEU A 92 4.94 -9.77 6.06
C LEU A 92 5.65 -11.03 6.56
N VAL A 93 6.17 -11.85 5.64
CA VAL A 93 7.03 -12.99 6.00
C VAL A 93 8.47 -12.53 6.16
N ASP A 94 9.09 -12.88 7.28
CA ASP A 94 10.50 -12.64 7.56
C ASP A 94 11.14 -13.87 8.23
N GLY A 95 11.86 -14.64 7.44
CA GLY A 95 12.44 -15.91 7.91
C GLY A 95 11.36 -16.88 8.38
N ALA A 96 11.37 -17.25 9.66
CA ALA A 96 10.37 -18.11 10.29
C ALA A 96 9.17 -17.33 10.86
N ARG A 97 9.13 -16.01 10.70
CA ARG A 97 8.08 -15.15 11.26
C ARG A 97 7.09 -14.69 10.22
N LEU A 98 5.86 -14.51 10.67
CA LEU A 98 4.81 -13.75 10.00
C LEU A 98 4.52 -12.51 10.85
N ILE A 99 4.86 -11.33 10.34
CA ILE A 99 4.66 -10.07 11.04
C ILE A 99 3.41 -9.39 10.49
N ALA A 100 2.54 -8.94 11.37
CA ALA A 100 1.27 -8.34 10.97
C ALA A 100 0.88 -7.16 11.86
N VAL A 101 0.15 -6.22 11.27
CA VAL A 101 -0.55 -5.17 12.02
C VAL A 101 -1.84 -5.76 12.55
N VAL A 102 -1.94 -5.87 13.87
CA VAL A 102 -3.07 -6.52 14.57
C VAL A 102 -3.93 -5.49 15.31
N GLY A 103 -3.32 -4.49 15.95
CA GLY A 103 -4.03 -3.48 16.74
C GLY A 103 -4.64 -4.06 18.01
N ALA A 104 -3.90 -4.93 18.72
CA ALA A 104 -4.34 -5.48 20.00
C ALA A 104 -4.59 -4.39 21.04
N GLU A 105 -5.64 -4.54 21.81
CA GLU A 105 -6.28 -3.50 22.63
C GLU A 105 -5.35 -2.83 23.68
N SER A 106 -4.34 -3.49 24.21
CA SER A 106 -3.58 -2.94 25.34
C SER A 106 -2.10 -2.71 25.09
N ASP A 107 -1.43 -3.46 24.21
CA ASP A 107 0.04 -3.47 24.18
C ASP A 107 0.70 -3.98 22.90
N GLY A 108 -0.05 -4.16 21.82
CA GLY A 108 0.52 -4.72 20.61
C GLY A 108 -0.18 -4.28 19.33
N MET A 109 0.27 -3.18 18.71
CA MET A 109 -0.21 -2.85 17.39
C MET A 109 0.36 -3.81 16.35
N VAL A 110 1.63 -4.21 16.49
CA VAL A 110 2.32 -5.14 15.59
C VAL A 110 2.69 -6.40 16.36
N LEU A 111 2.35 -7.54 15.79
CA LEU A 111 2.68 -8.86 16.33
C LEU A 111 3.49 -9.66 15.32
N ALA A 112 4.41 -10.47 15.82
CA ALA A 112 5.03 -11.54 15.04
C ALA A 112 4.53 -12.88 15.52
N PHE A 113 4.22 -13.73 14.57
CA PHE A 113 3.80 -15.11 14.77
C PHE A 113 4.86 -16.05 14.20
N ASP A 114 4.98 -17.23 14.75
CA ASP A 114 5.60 -18.33 14.04
C ASP A 114 4.81 -18.62 12.77
N LYS A 115 5.43 -18.52 11.60
CA LYS A 115 4.72 -18.66 10.33
C LYS A 115 4.11 -20.05 10.11
N TYR A 116 4.65 -21.07 10.80
CA TYR A 116 4.21 -22.47 10.66
C TYR A 116 3.06 -22.84 11.55
N THR A 117 3.03 -22.31 12.80
CA THR A 117 2.03 -22.67 13.83
C THR A 117 1.04 -21.55 14.11
N GLY A 118 1.37 -20.31 13.76
CA GLY A 118 0.60 -19.13 14.11
C GLY A 118 0.72 -18.73 15.58
N ASP A 119 1.67 -19.31 16.33
CA ASP A 119 1.92 -18.93 17.73
C ASP A 119 2.62 -17.59 17.82
N GLU A 120 2.16 -16.74 18.73
CA GLU A 120 2.75 -15.42 18.96
C GLU A 120 4.18 -15.56 19.49
N GLN A 121 5.12 -14.85 18.86
CA GLN A 121 6.52 -14.79 19.25
C GLN A 121 6.86 -13.50 20.01
N TRP A 122 6.40 -12.38 19.50
CA TRP A 122 6.54 -11.07 20.14
C TRP A 122 5.41 -10.13 19.72
N ARG A 123 5.20 -9.08 20.55
CA ARG A 123 4.32 -7.94 20.24
C ARG A 123 5.01 -6.63 20.57
N SER A 124 4.66 -5.58 19.82
CA SER A 124 5.29 -4.28 19.95
C SER A 124 4.36 -3.14 19.54
N VAL A 125 4.80 -1.91 19.81
CA VAL A 125 4.11 -0.64 19.55
C VAL A 125 2.81 -0.51 20.33
N LYS A 126 2.86 0.31 21.39
CA LYS A 126 1.68 0.68 22.18
C LYS A 126 1.08 1.96 21.64
N VAL A 127 -0.09 1.87 21.03
CA VAL A 127 -0.79 3.06 20.53
C VAL A 127 -2.23 3.04 20.96
N ALA A 128 -2.67 4.14 21.54
CA ALA A 128 -4.09 4.44 21.69
C ALA A 128 -4.55 5.15 20.43
N GLY A 129 -5.32 4.48 19.57
CA GLY A 129 -5.86 5.06 18.34
C GLY A 129 -5.77 4.16 17.13
N GLU A 130 -5.95 4.73 15.94
CA GLU A 130 -5.95 3.96 14.70
C GLU A 130 -4.57 3.40 14.34
N MET A 131 -4.53 2.15 13.92
CA MET A 131 -3.32 1.44 13.53
C MET A 131 -2.74 1.91 12.18
N GLY A 132 -3.47 2.76 11.44
CA GLY A 132 -3.12 3.11 10.07
C GLY A 132 -3.42 1.98 9.08
N TYR A 133 -3.01 2.17 7.83
CA TYR A 133 -3.35 1.34 6.68
C TYR A 133 -2.14 0.97 5.83
N SER A 134 -0.96 1.40 6.27
CA SER A 134 0.30 1.25 5.55
C SER A 134 0.84 -0.18 5.63
N GLN A 135 1.60 -0.58 4.61
CA GLN A 135 2.31 -1.85 4.61
C GLN A 135 3.54 -1.79 5.52
N LEU A 136 3.81 -2.91 6.18
CA LEU A 136 5.07 -3.13 6.87
C LEU A 136 6.20 -3.36 5.86
N VAL A 137 7.36 -2.76 6.10
CA VAL A 137 8.55 -2.97 5.26
C VAL A 137 9.79 -3.14 6.12
N ILE A 138 10.76 -3.91 5.64
CA ILE A 138 12.06 -4.06 6.30
C ILE A 138 13.12 -3.45 5.42
N TYR A 139 13.96 -2.58 6.00
CA TYR A 139 15.09 -1.94 5.35
C TYR A 139 16.38 -2.13 6.14
N ASP A 140 17.49 -2.29 5.44
CA ASP A 140 18.82 -2.22 6.04
C ASP A 140 19.24 -0.76 6.16
N ALA A 141 19.52 -0.31 7.39
CA ALA A 141 20.03 1.02 7.70
C ALA A 141 20.66 1.04 9.09
N GLY A 142 21.70 1.86 9.29
CA GLY A 142 22.39 1.96 10.58
C GLY A 142 23.03 0.66 11.05
N GLY A 143 23.50 -0.17 10.11
CA GLY A 143 24.15 -1.45 10.39
C GLY A 143 23.22 -2.59 10.82
N VAL A 144 21.90 -2.40 10.82
CA VAL A 144 20.90 -3.40 11.23
C VAL A 144 19.70 -3.41 10.29
N ARG A 145 18.92 -4.49 10.36
CA ARG A 145 17.61 -4.59 9.75
C ARG A 145 16.60 -3.82 10.59
N GLN A 146 15.77 -3.02 9.96
CA GLN A 146 14.76 -2.19 10.60
C GLN A 146 13.40 -2.46 10.01
N LEU A 147 12.46 -2.96 10.82
CA LEU A 147 11.05 -3.07 10.47
C LEU A 147 10.41 -1.69 10.67
N ILE A 148 9.91 -1.12 9.60
CA ILE A 148 9.28 0.20 9.60
C ILE A 148 7.77 0.04 9.69
N VAL A 149 7.19 0.70 10.69
CA VAL A 149 5.77 0.73 11.00
C VAL A 149 5.28 2.16 10.96
N TRP A 150 4.32 2.46 10.11
CA TRP A 150 3.72 3.79 10.04
C TRP A 150 2.25 3.73 10.44
N HIS A 151 1.93 4.38 11.55
CA HIS A 151 0.58 4.45 12.10
C HIS A 151 0.08 5.90 12.26
N ALA A 152 -1.13 6.07 12.77
CA ALA A 152 -1.82 7.35 12.81
C ALA A 152 -1.08 8.51 13.50
N SER A 153 -0.09 8.24 14.36
CA SER A 153 0.60 9.27 15.15
C SER A 153 2.12 9.25 15.05
N ALA A 154 2.72 8.19 14.50
CA ALA A 154 4.18 8.08 14.42
C ALA A 154 4.66 7.16 13.29
N LEU A 155 5.93 7.32 12.94
CA LEU A 155 6.73 6.34 12.23
C LEU A 155 7.68 5.69 13.22
N VAL A 156 7.64 4.36 13.30
CA VAL A 156 8.40 3.57 14.28
C VAL A 156 9.32 2.60 13.56
N SER A 157 10.52 2.41 14.07
CA SER A 157 11.46 1.39 13.62
C SER A 157 11.68 0.36 14.72
N LEU A 158 11.54 -0.90 14.34
CA LEU A 158 11.70 -2.05 15.25
C LEU A 158 12.81 -2.97 14.77
N ASP A 159 13.37 -3.71 15.70
CA ASP A 159 14.10 -4.94 15.43
C ASP A 159 13.07 -6.00 14.95
N PRO A 160 13.17 -6.52 13.72
CA PRO A 160 12.21 -7.51 13.22
C PRO A 160 12.30 -8.87 13.95
N ASP A 161 13.42 -9.15 14.62
CA ASP A 161 13.64 -10.41 15.33
C ASP A 161 12.99 -10.42 16.72
N THR A 162 12.96 -9.26 17.40
CA THR A 162 12.54 -9.15 18.80
C THR A 162 11.36 -8.23 19.05
N GLY A 163 11.00 -7.38 18.09
CA GLY A 163 9.99 -6.32 18.25
C GLY A 163 10.48 -5.12 19.07
N ASN A 164 11.76 -5.08 19.48
CA ASN A 164 12.30 -3.95 20.23
C ASN A 164 12.34 -2.68 19.40
N ILE A 165 11.90 -1.56 19.97
CA ILE A 165 11.89 -0.26 19.29
C ILE A 165 13.32 0.28 19.21
N TYR A 166 13.80 0.56 18.00
CA TYR A 166 15.04 1.29 17.77
C TYR A 166 14.83 2.79 17.90
N TRP A 167 13.79 3.31 17.25
CA TRP A 167 13.43 4.72 17.32
C TRP A 167 11.94 4.91 16.97
N GLU A 168 11.40 6.05 17.43
CA GLU A 168 10.07 6.53 17.09
C GLU A 168 10.14 8.01 16.76
N GLN A 169 9.49 8.40 15.66
CA GLN A 169 9.37 9.80 15.25
C GLN A 169 7.88 10.16 15.16
N PRO A 170 7.41 11.13 15.95
CA PRO A 170 6.05 11.61 15.84
C PRO A 170 5.76 12.17 14.45
N VAL A 171 4.71 11.67 13.82
CA VAL A 171 4.20 12.15 12.52
C VAL A 171 2.70 12.28 12.67
N ASP A 172 2.21 13.52 12.65
CA ASP A 172 0.77 13.80 12.69
C ASP A 172 0.12 13.34 11.37
N VAL A 173 -0.77 12.38 11.44
CA VAL A 173 -1.45 11.82 10.29
C VAL A 173 -2.93 12.24 10.29
N GLY A 174 -3.30 13.06 9.30
CA GLY A 174 -4.67 13.55 9.17
C GLY A 174 -5.67 12.40 9.07
N ALA A 175 -6.69 12.41 9.93
CA ALA A 175 -7.73 11.39 10.03
C ALA A 175 -7.21 9.94 10.19
N GLY A 176 -6.00 9.75 10.73
CA GLY A 176 -5.38 8.43 10.88
C GLY A 176 -5.00 7.73 9.57
N MET A 177 -5.06 8.43 8.43
CA MET A 177 -4.88 7.85 7.09
C MET A 177 -3.41 7.70 6.69
N ALA A 178 -2.63 6.92 7.46
CA ALA A 178 -1.32 6.44 7.10
C ALA A 178 -1.48 5.30 6.08
N ILE A 179 -1.43 5.58 4.77
CA ILE A 179 -1.80 4.62 3.71
C ILE A 179 -0.58 4.20 2.88
N ALA A 180 0.09 5.17 2.23
CA ALA A 180 1.20 4.87 1.35
C ALA A 180 2.34 4.16 2.10
N THR A 181 2.95 3.16 1.48
CA THR A 181 4.07 2.45 2.08
C THR A 181 5.27 3.38 2.28
N PRO A 182 5.93 3.37 3.46
CA PRO A 182 7.17 4.11 3.66
C PRO A 182 8.23 3.71 2.65
N VAL A 183 8.91 4.68 2.04
CA VAL A 183 9.87 4.44 0.95
C VAL A 183 11.27 4.87 1.35
N LYS A 184 12.24 3.96 1.18
CA LYS A 184 13.65 4.24 1.38
C LYS A 184 14.37 4.43 0.04
N GLY A 185 15.23 5.47 -0.05
CA GLY A 185 16.16 5.69 -1.13
C GLY A 185 17.48 6.24 -0.59
N GLY A 186 18.58 5.49 -0.72
CA GLY A 186 19.83 5.84 -0.04
C GLY A 186 19.62 5.93 1.48
N ASP A 187 19.97 7.07 2.07
CA ASP A 187 19.74 7.38 3.49
C ASP A 187 18.40 8.08 3.76
N TYR A 188 17.60 8.32 2.73
CA TYR A 188 16.29 8.92 2.90
C TYR A 188 15.23 7.88 3.24
N LEU A 189 14.30 8.26 4.11
CA LEU A 189 13.06 7.54 4.41
C LEU A 189 11.89 8.52 4.32
N LEU A 190 10.95 8.22 3.45
CA LEU A 190 9.80 9.07 3.16
C LEU A 190 8.51 8.41 3.60
N VAL A 191 7.62 9.18 4.20
CA VAL A 191 6.19 8.93 4.27
C VAL A 191 5.44 10.07 3.61
N SER A 192 4.33 9.77 2.94
CA SER A 192 3.50 10.77 2.28
C SER A 192 2.04 10.47 2.52
N GLN A 193 1.26 11.47 2.86
CA GLN A 193 -0.13 11.34 3.24
C GLN A 193 -1.01 12.39 2.56
N LEU A 194 -2.28 12.08 2.48
CA LEU A 194 -3.29 12.90 1.85
C LEU A 194 -3.38 14.33 2.44
N TYR A 195 -3.50 14.45 3.77
CA TYR A 195 -3.81 15.72 4.42
C TYR A 195 -2.59 16.60 4.68
N ASN A 196 -1.53 16.03 5.25
CA ASN A 196 -0.39 16.81 5.75
C ASN A 196 0.85 16.68 4.84
N GLY A 197 0.69 16.09 3.64
CA GLY A 197 1.76 15.95 2.67
C GLY A 197 2.84 14.97 3.09
N SER A 198 4.06 15.25 2.73
CA SER A 198 5.20 14.35 2.92
C SER A 198 6.06 14.73 4.11
N THR A 199 6.63 13.74 4.77
CA THR A 199 7.69 13.88 5.76
C THR A 199 8.91 13.09 5.29
N MET A 200 10.03 13.76 5.12
CA MET A 200 11.32 13.16 4.78
C MET A 200 12.19 13.07 6.03
N MET A 201 12.73 11.90 6.24
CA MET A 201 13.69 11.61 7.30
C MET A 201 15.04 11.21 6.70
N ARG A 202 16.10 11.45 7.46
CA ARG A 202 17.42 10.88 7.20
C ARG A 202 17.68 9.75 8.19
N LEU A 203 17.96 8.57 7.67
CA LEU A 203 18.46 7.44 8.44
C LEU A 203 19.96 7.64 8.70
N ASN A 204 20.39 7.35 9.92
CA ASN A 204 21.81 7.40 10.26
C ASN A 204 22.51 6.17 9.67
N PRO A 205 23.67 6.32 8.99
CA PRO A 205 24.35 5.18 8.37
C PRO A 205 25.00 4.19 9.38
N ASP A 206 25.33 4.66 10.58
CA ASP A 206 26.15 3.92 11.55
C ASP A 206 25.35 3.32 12.71
N ARG A 207 24.10 3.78 12.91
CA ARG A 207 23.25 3.35 14.02
C ARG A 207 21.77 3.47 13.67
N PRO A 208 20.87 2.64 14.26
CA PRO A 208 19.45 2.68 13.95
C PRO A 208 18.75 3.88 14.60
N THR A 209 18.92 5.05 13.98
CA THR A 209 18.25 6.30 14.35
C THR A 209 17.82 7.06 13.08
N ALA A 210 16.80 7.89 13.21
CA ALA A 210 16.30 8.75 12.14
C ALA A 210 16.10 10.18 12.63
N THR A 211 16.30 11.16 11.74
CA THR A 211 16.02 12.57 12.00
C THR A 211 15.13 13.14 10.89
N ILE A 212 14.13 13.93 11.25
CA ILE A 212 13.29 14.63 10.28
C ILE A 212 14.14 15.70 9.59
N LEU A 213 14.20 15.67 8.26
CA LEU A 213 14.83 16.67 7.42
C LEU A 213 13.86 17.82 7.13
N TRP A 214 12.66 17.47 6.71
CA TRP A 214 11.60 18.43 6.42
C TRP A 214 10.22 17.75 6.50
N GLN A 215 9.19 18.58 6.65
CA GLN A 215 7.78 18.20 6.60
C GLN A 215 7.03 19.17 5.70
N GLY A 216 6.04 18.66 4.97
CA GLY A 216 5.14 19.49 4.16
C GLY A 216 4.42 20.54 5.04
N GLN A 217 4.26 21.74 4.50
CA GLN A 217 3.66 22.86 5.24
C GLN A 217 2.14 22.92 5.05
N SER A 218 1.64 22.53 3.88
CA SER A 218 0.20 22.52 3.62
C SER A 218 -0.48 21.38 4.36
N ARG A 219 -1.58 21.71 5.04
CA ARG A 219 -2.52 20.75 5.66
C ARG A 219 -3.83 20.67 4.91
N ASN A 220 -3.89 21.27 3.73
CA ASN A 220 -5.07 21.30 2.90
C ASN A 220 -4.84 20.51 1.60
N PRO A 221 -5.50 19.36 1.42
CA PRO A 221 -5.36 18.56 0.19
C PRO A 221 -5.94 19.26 -1.04
N ASP A 222 -6.75 20.30 -0.89
CA ASP A 222 -7.24 21.11 -2.01
C ASP A 222 -6.21 22.10 -2.54
N GLN A 223 -5.19 22.38 -1.74
CA GLN A 223 -4.07 23.29 -2.06
C GLN A 223 -2.73 22.63 -1.67
N PRO A 224 -2.37 21.51 -2.28
CA PRO A 224 -1.15 20.78 -1.95
C PRO A 224 0.07 21.56 -2.48
N GLU A 225 1.04 21.86 -1.62
CA GLU A 225 2.29 22.54 -2.02
C GLU A 225 3.35 21.57 -2.52
N GLY A 226 3.58 20.49 -1.77
CA GLY A 226 4.51 19.44 -2.09
C GLY A 226 3.83 18.22 -2.67
N LEU A 227 4.18 17.03 -2.18
CA LEU A 227 3.58 15.78 -2.56
C LEU A 227 2.62 15.30 -1.48
N HIS A 228 1.37 15.10 -1.85
CA HIS A 228 0.29 14.56 -1.02
C HIS A 228 -0.20 13.26 -1.65
N ALA A 229 0.50 12.16 -1.37
CA ALA A 229 0.13 10.86 -1.92
C ALA A 229 -1.18 10.35 -1.29
N THR A 230 -2.02 9.73 -2.10
CA THR A 230 -3.29 9.15 -1.65
C THR A 230 -3.12 7.70 -1.26
N ILE A 231 -2.92 6.82 -2.24
CA ILE A 231 -2.80 5.37 -2.06
C ILE A 231 -1.45 4.87 -2.58
N GLY A 232 -1.06 5.32 -3.78
CA GLY A 232 0.19 4.94 -4.40
C GLY A 232 1.40 5.49 -3.64
N SER A 233 2.44 4.67 -3.49
CA SER A 233 3.67 5.09 -2.83
C SER A 233 4.54 5.90 -3.79
N PRO A 234 5.14 7.02 -3.33
CA PRO A 234 6.16 7.75 -4.09
C PRO A 234 7.41 6.92 -4.34
N ILE A 235 8.32 7.44 -5.14
CA ILE A 235 9.64 6.84 -5.40
C ILE A 235 10.74 7.84 -5.12
N ILE A 236 11.89 7.34 -4.65
CA ILE A 236 13.10 8.13 -4.46
C ILE A 236 14.17 7.61 -5.42
N ILE A 237 14.75 8.49 -6.23
CA ILE A 237 15.84 8.20 -7.12
C ILE A 237 16.94 9.23 -6.82
N ASP A 238 18.05 8.79 -6.28
CA ASP A 238 19.14 9.65 -5.82
C ASP A 238 18.63 10.77 -4.89
N ASP A 239 18.83 12.02 -5.24
CA ASP A 239 18.39 13.20 -4.49
C ASP A 239 17.00 13.73 -4.95
N PHE A 240 16.21 12.93 -5.67
CA PHE A 240 14.92 13.34 -6.20
C PHE A 240 13.78 12.44 -5.69
N LEU A 241 12.63 13.07 -5.44
CA LEU A 241 11.39 12.43 -5.05
C LEU A 241 10.35 12.60 -6.15
N TYR A 242 9.69 11.51 -6.55
CA TYR A 242 8.64 11.55 -7.56
C TYR A 242 7.38 10.83 -7.04
N GLY A 243 6.22 11.35 -7.40
CA GLY A 243 4.97 10.71 -7.04
C GLY A 243 3.75 11.43 -7.58
N LEU A 244 2.60 10.77 -7.41
CA LEU A 244 1.30 11.37 -7.70
C LEU A 244 0.76 12.09 -6.48
N GLY A 245 0.28 13.30 -6.70
CA GLY A 245 -0.44 14.07 -5.71
C GLY A 245 -1.94 13.78 -5.73
N VAL A 246 -2.63 14.31 -4.74
CA VAL A 246 -4.06 14.06 -4.47
C VAL A 246 -5.02 14.45 -5.60
N ASN A 247 -4.62 15.36 -6.47
CA ASN A 247 -5.41 15.81 -7.60
C ASN A 247 -4.94 15.20 -8.92
N GLY A 248 -4.21 14.09 -8.87
CA GLY A 248 -3.72 13.34 -10.03
C GLY A 248 -2.56 14.00 -10.76
N GLU A 249 -1.93 15.01 -10.17
CA GLU A 249 -0.68 15.58 -10.69
C GLU A 249 0.52 14.68 -10.37
N ILE A 250 1.44 14.55 -11.31
CA ILE A 250 2.76 13.98 -11.06
C ILE A 250 3.70 15.12 -10.68
N ARG A 251 4.49 14.92 -9.64
CA ARG A 251 5.46 15.92 -9.15
C ARG A 251 6.84 15.34 -8.98
N GLY A 252 7.84 16.15 -9.34
CA GLY A 252 9.23 15.94 -8.97
C GLY A 252 9.65 16.99 -7.95
N LEU A 253 10.24 16.51 -6.84
CA LEU A 253 10.72 17.36 -5.76
C LEU A 253 12.18 17.05 -5.48
N ASP A 254 12.90 18.05 -4.95
CA ASP A 254 14.22 17.88 -4.34
C ASP A 254 14.06 17.12 -3.01
N ALA A 255 14.72 15.98 -2.87
CA ALA A 255 14.59 15.13 -1.70
C ALA A 255 15.18 15.77 -0.43
N LYS A 256 16.16 16.69 -0.55
CA LYS A 256 16.82 17.33 0.59
C LYS A 256 15.96 18.43 1.22
N SER A 257 15.18 19.13 0.39
CA SER A 257 14.42 20.31 0.82
C SER A 257 12.91 20.15 0.74
N GLY A 258 12.41 19.18 -0.03
CA GLY A 258 10.98 19.03 -0.36
C GLY A 258 10.47 20.06 -1.38
N ALA A 259 11.37 20.91 -1.93
CA ALA A 259 10.98 21.89 -2.91
C ALA A 259 10.53 21.25 -4.22
N ARG A 260 9.37 21.67 -4.74
CA ARG A 260 8.86 21.21 -6.04
C ARG A 260 9.73 21.77 -7.16
N ILE A 261 10.25 20.86 -8.00
CA ILE A 261 11.08 21.17 -9.16
C ILE A 261 10.19 21.31 -10.41
N TRP A 262 9.27 20.35 -10.60
CA TRP A 262 8.33 20.34 -11.70
C TRP A 262 7.00 19.67 -11.31
N GLU A 263 6.00 19.91 -12.14
CA GLU A 263 4.67 19.29 -12.05
C GLU A 263 4.20 18.94 -13.45
N ASP A 264 3.58 17.78 -13.60
CA ASP A 264 2.97 17.32 -14.84
C ASP A 264 1.52 16.87 -14.59
N ILE A 265 0.63 17.19 -15.50
CA ILE A 265 -0.80 16.87 -15.43
C ILE A 265 -1.29 16.08 -16.65
N GLU A 266 -0.42 15.82 -17.62
CA GLU A 266 -0.77 15.19 -18.88
C GLU A 266 -1.10 13.70 -18.73
N MET A 267 -0.58 13.04 -17.70
CA MET A 267 -0.89 11.63 -17.42
C MET A 267 -2.41 11.41 -17.34
N ASN A 268 -3.16 12.35 -16.79
CA ASN A 268 -4.62 12.30 -16.59
C ASN A 268 -5.35 13.36 -17.44
N ALA A 269 -4.84 13.70 -18.61
CA ALA A 269 -5.38 14.78 -19.45
C ALA A 269 -6.86 14.56 -19.80
N GLU A 270 -7.26 13.33 -20.14
CA GLU A 270 -8.64 12.98 -20.49
C GLU A 270 -9.60 13.16 -19.31
N ALA A 271 -9.23 12.60 -18.14
CA ALA A 271 -10.02 12.76 -16.92
C ALA A 271 -10.09 14.24 -16.49
N ARG A 272 -9.00 15.00 -16.65
CA ARG A 272 -9.01 16.45 -16.38
C ARG A 272 -9.91 17.22 -17.34
N ALA A 273 -9.93 16.87 -18.60
CA ALA A 273 -10.83 17.49 -19.58
C ALA A 273 -12.31 17.28 -19.20
N GLN A 274 -12.64 16.11 -18.64
CA GLN A 274 -13.99 15.77 -18.22
C GLN A 274 -14.35 16.35 -16.83
N TRP A 275 -13.45 16.29 -15.86
CA TRP A 275 -13.75 16.54 -14.46
C TRP A 275 -13.10 17.81 -13.87
N GLY A 276 -12.18 18.44 -14.60
CA GLY A 276 -11.38 19.59 -14.16
C GLY A 276 -10.24 19.18 -13.23
N VAL A 277 -10.55 18.56 -12.09
CA VAL A 277 -9.59 18.04 -11.13
C VAL A 277 -9.77 16.53 -10.98
N VAL A 278 -8.68 15.78 -11.07
CA VAL A 278 -8.67 14.31 -10.88
C VAL A 278 -8.47 13.99 -9.40
N ARG A 279 -9.52 14.25 -8.62
CA ARG A 279 -9.46 14.06 -7.17
C ARG A 279 -9.23 12.60 -6.81
N TRP A 280 -8.37 12.39 -5.79
CA TRP A 280 -7.93 11.06 -5.36
C TRP A 280 -7.18 10.28 -6.44
N GLY A 281 -6.66 10.98 -7.45
CA GLY A 281 -5.86 10.36 -8.51
C GLY A 281 -4.69 9.57 -7.94
N THR A 282 -4.48 8.37 -8.47
CA THR A 282 -3.36 7.51 -8.03
C THR A 282 -2.85 6.65 -9.17
N ALA A 283 -1.60 6.20 -9.02
CA ALA A 283 -1.06 5.12 -9.83
C ALA A 283 -0.12 4.27 -8.99
N PHE A 284 -0.12 2.97 -9.26
CA PHE A 284 0.81 2.03 -8.65
C PHE A 284 2.04 1.91 -9.53
N MET A 285 3.21 2.20 -8.97
CA MET A 285 4.47 2.28 -9.71
C MET A 285 5.38 1.11 -9.37
N VAL A 286 5.80 0.35 -10.38
CA VAL A 286 6.76 -0.75 -10.23
C VAL A 286 7.98 -0.47 -11.11
N ARG A 287 9.16 -0.47 -10.48
CA ARG A 287 10.43 -0.19 -11.18
C ARG A 287 10.90 -1.39 -11.99
N GLN A 288 11.32 -1.11 -13.23
CA GLN A 288 11.99 -2.06 -14.09
C GLN A 288 13.19 -1.40 -14.78
N GLY A 289 14.36 -1.54 -14.19
CA GLY A 289 15.58 -0.85 -14.67
C GLY A 289 15.49 0.66 -14.51
N ASP A 290 15.55 1.37 -15.63
CA ASP A 290 15.41 2.83 -15.73
C ASP A 290 13.97 3.29 -15.99
N ARG A 291 13.01 2.37 -16.09
CA ARG A 291 11.59 2.61 -16.40
C ARG A 291 10.70 2.22 -15.24
N TYR A 292 9.50 2.74 -15.28
CA TYR A 292 8.43 2.41 -14.35
C TYR A 292 7.19 1.94 -15.10
N PHE A 293 6.64 0.81 -14.68
CA PHE A 293 5.29 0.42 -15.00
C PHE A 293 4.34 1.11 -14.04
N MET A 294 3.45 1.95 -14.56
CA MET A 294 2.49 2.70 -13.80
C MET A 294 1.09 2.21 -14.15
N ASN A 295 0.36 1.72 -13.15
CA ASN A 295 -1.05 1.39 -13.32
C ASN A 295 -1.87 2.54 -12.76
N SER A 296 -2.45 3.34 -13.66
CA SER A 296 -3.32 4.44 -13.26
C SER A 296 -4.66 3.92 -12.76
N ASP A 297 -5.34 4.70 -11.93
CA ASP A 297 -6.68 4.39 -11.46
C ASP A 297 -7.76 4.52 -12.55
N GLU A 298 -7.37 5.02 -13.73
CA GLU A 298 -8.18 4.99 -14.97
C GLU A 298 -8.07 3.65 -15.72
N GLY A 299 -7.32 2.68 -15.18
CA GLY A 299 -7.13 1.36 -15.77
C GLY A 299 -6.09 1.28 -16.88
N ASN A 300 -5.25 2.29 -17.03
CA ASN A 300 -4.16 2.29 -18.00
C ASN A 300 -2.89 1.67 -17.42
N LEU A 301 -2.17 0.93 -18.25
CA LEU A 301 -0.77 0.61 -18.06
C LEU A 301 0.09 1.62 -18.83
N ILE A 302 0.93 2.34 -18.11
CA ILE A 302 1.82 3.36 -18.65
C ILE A 302 3.26 2.93 -18.38
N ILE A 303 4.11 3.03 -19.37
CA ILE A 303 5.56 2.88 -19.21
C ILE A 303 6.17 4.28 -19.26
N ALA A 304 6.90 4.65 -18.20
CA ALA A 304 7.43 6.00 -18.06
C ALA A 304 8.85 6.02 -17.48
N ARG A 305 9.51 7.15 -17.63
CA ARG A 305 10.73 7.52 -16.90
C ARG A 305 10.49 8.77 -16.07
N PHE A 306 11.20 8.85 -14.96
CA PHE A 306 11.27 10.03 -14.13
C PHE A 306 12.68 10.58 -14.16
N THR A 307 12.81 11.88 -14.41
CA THR A 307 14.09 12.60 -14.48
C THR A 307 14.00 13.88 -13.66
N PRO A 308 15.15 14.48 -13.31
CA PRO A 308 15.15 15.79 -12.66
C PRO A 308 14.47 16.90 -13.48
N SER A 309 14.33 16.71 -14.79
CA SER A 309 13.73 17.69 -15.70
C SER A 309 12.25 17.42 -16.01
N GLY A 310 11.70 16.26 -15.63
CA GLY A 310 10.29 15.97 -15.90
C GLY A 310 9.94 14.49 -15.96
N TYR A 311 8.68 14.25 -16.21
CA TYR A 311 8.06 12.99 -16.53
C TYR A 311 8.10 12.75 -18.05
N GLU A 312 8.49 11.55 -18.45
CA GLU A 312 8.52 11.12 -19.85
C GLU A 312 7.68 9.86 -20.00
N GLU A 313 6.54 9.97 -20.65
CA GLU A 313 5.73 8.82 -21.02
C GLU A 313 6.30 8.16 -22.27
N LEU A 314 6.66 6.88 -22.17
CA LEU A 314 7.22 6.10 -23.28
C LEU A 314 6.13 5.37 -24.06
N SER A 315 5.13 4.85 -23.37
CA SER A 315 3.97 4.21 -23.99
C SER A 315 2.82 4.08 -23.00
N ARG A 316 1.61 3.93 -23.55
CA ARG A 316 0.37 3.74 -22.80
C ARG A 316 -0.54 2.74 -23.51
N THR A 317 -1.25 1.93 -22.72
CA THR A 317 -2.35 1.11 -23.21
C THR A 317 -3.47 1.06 -22.18
N SER A 318 -4.72 1.03 -22.62
CA SER A 318 -5.85 0.69 -21.76
C SER A 318 -5.77 -0.79 -21.45
N LEU A 319 -5.70 -1.14 -20.16
CA LEU A 319 -5.48 -2.51 -19.70
C LEU A 319 -6.77 -3.13 -19.16
N ILE A 320 -7.52 -2.39 -18.34
CA ILE A 320 -8.72 -2.88 -17.67
C ILE A 320 -9.66 -1.71 -17.38
N GLU A 321 -10.97 -1.93 -17.52
CA GLU A 321 -11.95 -0.88 -17.21
C GLU A 321 -12.04 -0.61 -15.69
N PRO A 322 -12.04 0.66 -15.24
CA PRO A 322 -12.34 1.01 -13.87
C PRO A 322 -13.83 0.75 -13.57
N THR A 323 -14.12 0.13 -12.42
CA THR A 323 -15.49 -0.27 -12.05
C THR A 323 -15.96 0.24 -10.71
N ALA A 324 -15.06 0.67 -9.83
CA ALA A 324 -15.39 1.22 -8.53
C ALA A 324 -15.59 2.73 -8.60
N SER A 325 -16.52 3.29 -7.79
CA SER A 325 -16.69 4.73 -7.69
C SER A 325 -15.69 5.36 -6.73
N ALA A 326 -15.06 6.47 -7.13
CA ALA A 326 -14.22 7.30 -6.27
C ALA A 326 -15.04 8.26 -5.38
N GLY A 327 -16.35 8.26 -5.48
CA GLY A 327 -17.24 9.22 -4.84
C GLY A 327 -17.44 8.99 -3.33
N PHE A 328 -17.55 10.08 -2.59
CA PHE A 328 -17.92 10.11 -1.18
C PHE A 328 -19.45 10.31 -1.04
N GLY A 329 -20.19 9.26 -0.65
CA GLY A 329 -21.58 9.36 -0.20
C GLY A 329 -22.51 10.11 -1.15
N ALA A 330 -23.41 10.94 -0.61
CA ALA A 330 -24.43 11.67 -1.37
C ALA A 330 -23.91 12.86 -2.22
N THR A 331 -22.64 13.20 -2.12
CA THR A 331 -22.01 14.22 -2.96
C THR A 331 -21.45 13.58 -4.22
N ARG A 332 -22.29 13.39 -5.22
CA ARG A 332 -21.94 12.90 -6.56
C ARG A 332 -20.99 13.81 -7.37
N LEU A 333 -20.35 14.75 -6.71
CA LEU A 333 -19.40 15.68 -7.34
C LEU A 333 -18.18 15.01 -7.98
N TYR A 334 -17.97 13.70 -7.72
CA TYR A 334 -16.82 12.96 -8.21
C TYR A 334 -17.17 11.49 -8.50
N ASP A 335 -18.23 11.22 -9.24
CA ASP A 335 -18.64 9.87 -9.68
C ASP A 335 -17.66 9.27 -10.74
N ARG A 336 -16.40 9.67 -10.67
CA ARG A 336 -15.35 9.10 -11.50
C ARG A 336 -15.17 7.62 -11.13
N LEU A 337 -15.20 6.76 -12.15
CA LEU A 337 -14.84 5.35 -11.94
C LEU A 337 -13.33 5.21 -11.82
N VAL A 338 -12.92 4.35 -10.91
CA VAL A 338 -11.53 4.09 -10.59
C VAL A 338 -11.24 2.60 -10.48
N ASN A 339 -9.99 2.23 -10.66
CA ASN A 339 -9.45 0.94 -10.31
C ASN A 339 -8.31 1.13 -9.30
N TRP A 340 -8.59 0.86 -8.03
CA TRP A 340 -7.61 0.96 -6.94
C TRP A 340 -7.05 -0.39 -6.51
N SER A 341 -7.19 -1.41 -7.35
CA SER A 341 -6.56 -2.70 -7.12
C SER A 341 -5.08 -2.65 -7.50
N HIS A 342 -4.22 -3.18 -6.64
CA HIS A 342 -2.81 -3.32 -6.95
C HIS A 342 -2.61 -4.39 -8.03
N PRO A 343 -1.82 -4.13 -9.08
CA PRO A 343 -1.42 -5.15 -10.04
C PRO A 343 -0.34 -6.08 -9.45
N ALA A 344 -0.23 -7.28 -10.00
CA ALA A 344 0.88 -8.18 -9.75
C ALA A 344 1.69 -8.39 -11.04
N TYR A 345 3.01 -8.43 -10.91
CA TYR A 345 3.94 -8.66 -12.02
C TYR A 345 4.72 -9.96 -11.78
N ALA A 346 4.54 -10.92 -12.66
CA ALA A 346 5.23 -12.20 -12.60
C ALA A 346 5.42 -12.78 -14.01
N ASN A 347 6.46 -13.57 -14.24
CA ASN A 347 6.69 -14.35 -15.45
C ASN A 347 6.56 -13.53 -16.76
N ARG A 348 6.99 -12.27 -16.76
CA ARG A 348 6.83 -11.31 -17.88
C ARG A 348 5.37 -11.00 -18.23
N HIS A 349 4.47 -11.10 -17.25
CA HIS A 349 3.07 -10.75 -17.37
C HIS A 349 2.67 -9.77 -16.27
N ILE A 350 1.61 -9.04 -16.53
CA ILE A 350 0.85 -8.32 -15.52
C ILE A 350 -0.47 -9.06 -15.28
N VAL A 351 -0.80 -9.25 -14.01
CA VAL A 351 -2.11 -9.71 -13.56
C VAL A 351 -2.79 -8.55 -12.85
N HIS A 352 -3.94 -8.16 -13.33
CA HIS A 352 -4.70 -7.05 -12.77
C HIS A 352 -6.18 -7.41 -12.64
N ARG A 353 -6.89 -6.81 -11.69
CA ARG A 353 -8.31 -7.05 -11.48
C ARG A 353 -9.10 -5.76 -11.28
N ASN A 354 -10.37 -5.80 -11.61
CA ASN A 354 -11.39 -4.87 -11.15
C ASN A 354 -12.48 -5.65 -10.34
N ASP A 355 -13.68 -5.10 -10.19
CA ASP A 355 -14.76 -5.76 -9.46
C ASP A 355 -15.47 -6.86 -10.27
N ARG A 356 -15.15 -7.02 -11.56
CA ARG A 356 -15.84 -7.91 -12.49
C ARG A 356 -14.95 -9.01 -13.04
N GLU A 357 -13.65 -8.73 -13.22
CA GLU A 357 -12.74 -9.63 -13.92
C GLU A 357 -11.31 -9.57 -13.36
N ILE A 358 -10.56 -10.62 -13.63
CA ILE A 358 -9.11 -10.69 -13.50
C ILE A 358 -8.55 -10.92 -14.89
N ILE A 359 -7.59 -10.11 -15.29
CA ILE A 359 -6.89 -10.24 -16.56
C ILE A 359 -5.43 -10.60 -16.36
N ARG A 360 -4.86 -11.27 -17.35
CA ARG A 360 -3.42 -11.51 -17.48
C ARG A 360 -2.98 -11.05 -18.87
N ALA A 361 -2.03 -10.14 -18.92
CA ALA A 361 -1.49 -9.62 -20.17
C ALA A 361 0.02 -9.85 -20.23
N SER A 362 0.52 -10.22 -21.41
CA SER A 362 1.96 -10.39 -21.65
C SER A 362 2.65 -9.03 -21.68
N LEU A 363 3.86 -8.97 -21.16
CA LEU A 363 4.80 -7.84 -21.26
C LEU A 363 6.03 -8.20 -22.09
N ALA A 364 6.01 -9.37 -22.73
CA ALA A 364 7.11 -9.85 -23.55
C ALA A 364 7.01 -9.26 -24.96
N ALA A 365 8.03 -8.55 -25.42
CA ALA A 365 8.07 -7.96 -26.76
C ALA A 365 7.90 -9.02 -27.89
N ALA A 366 8.32 -10.27 -27.65
CA ALA A 366 8.19 -11.35 -28.62
C ALA A 366 6.75 -11.78 -28.89
N ASP A 367 5.81 -11.49 -27.99
CA ASP A 367 4.40 -11.88 -28.13
C ASP A 367 3.60 -10.90 -29.01
N TYR A 368 4.24 -9.81 -29.45
CA TYR A 368 3.64 -8.73 -30.25
C TYR A 368 4.32 -8.50 -31.61
N GLN A 369 5.18 -9.47 -32.04
CA GLN A 369 5.89 -9.42 -33.35
C GLN A 369 5.15 -10.21 -34.44
#